data_7aff1f015686b709b00132aa94198016
#
_entry.id   7aff1f015686b709b00132aa94198016
#
_cell.length_a   1.000
_cell.length_b   1.000
_cell.length_c   1.000
_cell.angle_alpha   90.00
_cell.angle_beta   90.00
_cell.angle_gamma   90.00
#
_symmetry.space_group_name_H-M   'P 1'
#
loop_
_entity.id
_entity.type
_entity.pdbx_description
1 polymer ?
#
loop_
_entity_poly.entity_id
_entity_poly.type
_entity_poly.pdbx_seq_one_letter_code
_entity_poly.pdbx_strand_id
1 'polypeptide(L)'
;SEILTKHNITFTPKGQDFVISCLSPDHEDNHPSMHIDQAEGTFHCFSCGFKGNVFKFFNVDKNWQDVRVKRLRDKISNIRAASTGLILPDGAIPYTRHFRDIDKRTLARFGAFIHDKQFEGRIVFPLPDITGKIRAFIGRYINSNAHPKYLIRPSGAELPLFPAVVSPIEGSVILVEGIFDALNLLDKGLSNAMCCFGTRNIDIYK
;
A
#
# COMPACT_ATOMS: atom_id res chain seq x y z
N SER A 1 -8.07 15.58 -2.49
CA SER A 1 -8.51 16.36 -1.29
C SER A 1 -8.24 17.86 -1.41
N GLU A 2 -7.03 18.30 -1.80
CA GLU A 2 -6.62 19.72 -1.80
C GLU A 2 -7.58 20.68 -2.53
N ILE A 3 -8.09 20.29 -3.71
CA ILE A 3 -9.03 21.12 -4.47
C ILE A 3 -10.34 21.28 -3.72
N LEU A 4 -10.87 20.21 -3.15
CA LEU A 4 -12.14 20.24 -2.41
C LEU A 4 -12.01 21.14 -1.19
N THR A 5 -10.91 21.01 -0.45
CA THR A 5 -10.61 21.88 0.71
C THR A 5 -10.47 23.35 0.30
N LYS A 6 -9.78 23.63 -0.82
CA LYS A 6 -9.61 25.01 -1.35
C LYS A 6 -10.94 25.66 -1.71
N HIS A 7 -11.92 24.87 -2.17
CA HIS A 7 -13.26 25.36 -2.50
C HIS A 7 -14.29 25.16 -1.40
N ASN A 8 -13.85 24.89 -0.15
CA ASN A 8 -14.68 24.70 1.05
C ASN A 8 -15.76 23.60 0.87
N ILE A 9 -15.44 22.55 0.08
CA ILE A 9 -16.35 21.43 -0.13
C ILE A 9 -16.07 20.36 0.91
N THR A 10 -17.08 20.03 1.70
CA THR A 10 -17.03 18.93 2.66
C THR A 10 -17.05 17.60 1.90
N PHE A 11 -16.16 16.68 2.25
CA PHE A 11 -16.06 15.37 1.63
C PHE A 11 -15.82 14.27 2.64
N THR A 12 -16.31 13.07 2.33
CA THR A 12 -16.08 11.85 3.12
C THR A 12 -15.31 10.84 2.26
N PRO A 13 -14.13 10.36 2.69
CA PRO A 13 -13.42 9.29 1.99
C PRO A 13 -14.21 7.98 2.06
N LYS A 14 -14.42 7.34 0.89
CA LYS A 14 -15.08 6.03 0.78
C LYS A 14 -14.36 5.15 -0.24
N GLY A 15 -13.49 4.27 0.25
CA GLY A 15 -12.67 3.42 -0.61
C GLY A 15 -11.70 4.24 -1.49
N GLN A 16 -11.85 4.15 -2.80
CA GLN A 16 -11.06 4.91 -3.78
C GLN A 16 -11.69 6.27 -4.15
N ASP A 17 -12.84 6.60 -3.56
CA ASP A 17 -13.58 7.81 -3.87
C ASP A 17 -13.64 8.78 -2.69
N PHE A 18 -13.90 10.05 -3.02
CA PHE A 18 -14.50 11.03 -2.11
C PHE A 18 -15.98 11.14 -2.41
N VAL A 19 -16.81 11.11 -1.38
CA VAL A 19 -18.26 11.37 -1.50
C VAL A 19 -18.55 12.79 -1.07
N ILE A 20 -19.26 13.55 -1.91
CA ILE A 20 -19.64 14.95 -1.69
C ILE A 20 -21.10 15.17 -2.09
N SER A 21 -21.67 16.31 -1.69
CA SER A 21 -22.91 16.81 -2.28
C SER A 21 -22.70 17.18 -3.75
N CYS A 22 -23.73 17.06 -4.56
CA CYS A 22 -23.63 17.28 -6.01
C CYS A 22 -23.15 18.70 -6.34
N LEU A 23 -22.26 18.79 -7.33
CA LEU A 23 -21.75 20.07 -7.84
C LEU A 23 -22.63 20.68 -8.94
N SER A 24 -23.71 20.00 -9.36
CA SER A 24 -24.65 20.54 -10.33
C SER A 24 -25.49 21.66 -9.72
N PRO A 25 -25.58 22.83 -10.36
CA PRO A 25 -26.44 23.91 -9.86
C PRO A 25 -27.95 23.57 -9.94
N ASP A 26 -28.30 22.57 -10.78
CA ASP A 26 -29.67 22.15 -10.97
C ASP A 26 -30.11 21.01 -10.05
N HIS A 27 -29.24 20.62 -9.10
CA HIS A 27 -29.51 19.50 -8.20
C HIS A 27 -29.17 19.86 -6.75
N GLU A 28 -30.19 20.13 -5.96
CA GLU A 28 -30.06 20.30 -4.51
C GLU A 28 -29.90 18.92 -3.86
N ASP A 29 -28.67 18.60 -3.45
CA ASP A 29 -28.29 17.29 -2.94
C ASP A 29 -28.22 17.30 -1.40
N ASN A 30 -29.34 16.96 -0.76
CA ASN A 30 -29.45 16.91 0.69
C ASN A 30 -28.72 15.70 1.33
N HIS A 31 -28.39 14.70 0.51
CA HIS A 31 -27.62 13.52 0.93
C HIS A 31 -26.48 13.30 -0.07
N PRO A 32 -25.21 13.44 0.35
CA PRO A 32 -24.08 13.35 -0.55
C PRO A 32 -24.13 12.12 -1.45
N SER A 33 -24.30 12.35 -2.77
CA SER A 33 -24.50 11.31 -3.77
C SER A 33 -23.51 11.38 -4.94
N MET A 34 -22.62 12.37 -4.94
CA MET A 34 -21.57 12.47 -5.96
C MET A 34 -20.28 11.81 -5.47
N HIS A 35 -19.79 10.88 -6.26
CA HIS A 35 -18.51 10.21 -6.06
C HIS A 35 -17.42 10.84 -6.93
N ILE A 36 -16.26 11.08 -6.37
CA ILE A 36 -15.07 11.61 -7.06
C ILE A 36 -13.94 10.62 -6.90
N ASP A 37 -13.43 10.05 -7.99
CA ASP A 37 -12.23 9.22 -7.98
C ASP A 37 -11.03 10.02 -7.45
N GLN A 38 -10.37 9.51 -6.41
CA GLN A 38 -9.26 10.20 -5.73
C GLN A 38 -8.02 10.36 -6.61
N ALA A 39 -7.84 9.48 -7.59
CA ALA A 39 -6.68 9.46 -8.45
C ALA A 39 -6.89 10.31 -9.71
N GLU A 40 -8.06 10.19 -10.35
CA GLU A 40 -8.35 10.85 -11.63
C GLU A 40 -9.07 12.17 -11.47
N GLY A 41 -9.79 12.34 -10.36
CA GLY A 41 -10.68 13.47 -10.15
C GLY A 41 -11.92 13.43 -11.06
N THR A 42 -12.23 12.29 -11.68
CA THR A 42 -13.50 12.10 -12.38
C THR A 42 -14.62 11.99 -11.36
N PHE A 43 -15.75 12.62 -11.64
CA PHE A 43 -16.90 12.56 -10.76
C PHE A 43 -18.17 12.11 -11.47
N HIS A 44 -19.05 11.48 -10.71
CA HIS A 44 -20.38 11.09 -11.10
C HIS A 44 -21.35 11.22 -9.94
N CYS A 45 -22.44 11.94 -10.12
CA CYS A 45 -23.55 11.99 -9.18
C CYS A 45 -24.53 10.86 -9.48
N PHE A 46 -24.74 9.97 -8.53
CA PHE A 46 -25.64 8.83 -8.72
C PHE A 46 -27.13 9.21 -8.65
N SER A 47 -27.47 10.41 -8.17
CA SER A 47 -28.85 10.89 -8.11
C SER A 47 -29.30 11.56 -9.40
N CYS A 48 -28.51 12.50 -9.97
CA CYS A 48 -28.91 13.26 -11.14
C CYS A 48 -28.13 12.92 -12.43
N GLY A 49 -27.11 12.03 -12.32
CA GLY A 49 -26.28 11.66 -13.48
C GLY A 49 -25.24 12.71 -13.90
N PHE A 50 -25.11 13.84 -13.18
CA PHE A 50 -24.11 14.85 -13.48
C PHE A 50 -22.70 14.27 -13.34
N LYS A 51 -21.90 14.40 -14.39
CA LYS A 51 -20.58 13.81 -14.48
C LYS A 51 -19.55 14.75 -15.10
N GLY A 52 -18.31 14.58 -14.72
CA GLY A 52 -17.23 15.41 -15.25
C GLY A 52 -15.91 15.11 -14.59
N ASN A 53 -15.06 16.14 -14.53
CA ASN A 53 -13.78 16.07 -13.87
C ASN A 53 -13.57 17.31 -13.01
N VAL A 54 -13.22 17.13 -11.76
CA VAL A 54 -13.07 18.19 -10.74
C VAL A 54 -12.04 19.25 -11.14
N PHE A 55 -10.95 18.87 -11.81
CA PHE A 55 -9.94 19.81 -12.26
C PHE A 55 -10.45 20.74 -13.35
N LYS A 56 -11.23 20.20 -14.30
CA LYS A 56 -11.88 21.00 -15.35
C LYS A 56 -12.98 21.87 -14.76
N PHE A 57 -13.76 21.32 -13.84
CA PHE A 57 -14.88 22.03 -13.21
C PHE A 57 -14.41 23.27 -12.44
N PHE A 58 -13.28 23.17 -11.74
CA PHE A 58 -12.71 24.30 -10.98
C PHE A 58 -11.62 25.05 -11.73
N ASN A 59 -11.45 24.84 -13.04
CA ASN A 59 -10.42 25.48 -13.87
C ASN A 59 -9.00 25.37 -13.25
N VAL A 60 -8.68 24.20 -12.70
CA VAL A 60 -7.34 23.94 -12.14
C VAL A 60 -6.47 23.32 -13.21
N ASP A 61 -5.40 24.02 -13.58
CA ASP A 61 -4.37 23.49 -14.48
C ASP A 61 -3.66 22.33 -13.78
N LYS A 62 -4.03 21.12 -14.12
CA LYS A 62 -3.29 19.93 -13.73
C LYS A 62 -2.54 19.41 -14.95
N ASN A 63 -1.25 19.20 -14.79
CA ASN A 63 -0.47 18.56 -15.83
C ASN A 63 -0.86 17.07 -15.94
N TRP A 64 -1.87 16.78 -16.75
CA TRP A 64 -2.39 15.43 -17.00
C TRP A 64 -1.34 14.47 -17.56
N GLN A 65 -0.31 15.03 -18.21
CA GLN A 65 0.79 14.24 -18.74
C GLN A 65 1.57 13.60 -17.58
N ASP A 66 1.81 14.32 -16.50
CA ASP A 66 2.55 13.78 -15.34
C ASP A 66 1.79 12.66 -14.64
N VAL A 67 0.47 12.80 -14.49
CA VAL A 67 -0.39 11.75 -13.89
C VAL A 67 -0.41 10.50 -14.76
N ARG A 68 -0.51 10.68 -16.08
CA ARG A 68 -0.53 9.58 -17.04
C ARG A 68 0.82 8.87 -17.12
N VAL A 69 1.91 9.63 -17.12
CA VAL A 69 3.29 9.12 -17.09
C VAL A 69 3.55 8.35 -15.79
N LYS A 70 3.13 8.87 -14.65
CA LYS A 70 3.25 8.17 -13.37
C LYS A 70 2.53 6.83 -13.39
N ARG A 71 1.27 6.78 -13.84
CA ARG A 71 0.51 5.52 -13.96
C ARG A 71 1.14 4.51 -14.91
N LEU A 72 1.67 4.97 -16.05
CA LEU A 72 2.38 4.08 -16.97
C LEU A 72 3.64 3.52 -16.34
N ARG A 73 4.40 4.34 -15.60
CA ARG A 73 5.58 3.87 -14.85
C ARG A 73 5.21 2.84 -13.80
N ASP A 74 4.15 3.07 -13.03
CA ASP A 74 3.67 2.14 -12.01
C ASP A 74 3.22 0.80 -12.64
N LYS A 75 2.48 0.84 -13.77
CA LYS A 75 2.10 -0.37 -14.52
C LYS A 75 3.32 -1.14 -15.05
N ILE A 76 4.29 -0.44 -15.64
CA ILE A 76 5.53 -1.06 -16.16
C ILE A 76 6.32 -1.69 -15.00
N SER A 77 6.42 -1.00 -13.86
CA SER A 77 7.09 -1.53 -12.67
C SER A 77 6.42 -2.81 -12.16
N ASN A 78 5.09 -2.83 -12.10
CA ASN A 78 4.33 -4.01 -11.68
C ASN A 78 4.51 -5.19 -12.64
N ILE A 79 4.49 -4.94 -13.96
CA ILE A 79 4.74 -5.98 -14.97
C ILE A 79 6.17 -6.53 -14.86
N ARG A 80 7.17 -5.68 -14.68
CA ARG A 80 8.55 -6.10 -14.46
C ARG A 80 8.70 -6.90 -13.17
N ALA A 81 8.12 -6.45 -12.07
CA ALA A 81 8.12 -7.18 -10.80
C ALA A 81 7.47 -8.56 -10.93
N ALA A 82 6.41 -8.68 -11.74
CA ALA A 82 5.76 -9.96 -11.99
C ALA A 82 6.63 -10.93 -12.80
N SER A 83 7.47 -10.46 -13.73
CA SER A 83 8.26 -11.30 -14.60
C SER A 83 9.65 -11.65 -14.05
N THR A 84 10.40 -10.66 -13.55
CA THR A 84 11.81 -10.82 -13.15
C THR A 84 12.05 -10.76 -11.65
N GLY A 85 11.10 -10.22 -10.88
CA GLY A 85 11.29 -9.81 -9.50
C GLY A 85 11.90 -8.40 -9.38
N LEU A 86 11.79 -7.84 -8.18
CA LEU A 86 12.44 -6.58 -7.82
C LEU A 86 13.86 -6.85 -7.33
N ILE A 87 14.73 -5.86 -7.50
CA ILE A 87 16.06 -5.83 -6.89
C ILE A 87 16.05 -4.86 -5.72
N LEU A 88 16.95 -5.06 -4.76
CA LEU A 88 17.13 -4.10 -3.66
C LEU A 88 17.50 -2.74 -4.24
N PRO A 89 16.93 -1.65 -3.71
CA PRO A 89 17.26 -0.31 -4.19
C PRO A 89 18.72 0.04 -3.90
N ASP A 90 19.36 0.75 -4.84
CA ASP A 90 20.71 1.24 -4.66
C ASP A 90 20.80 2.14 -3.42
N GLY A 91 21.76 1.88 -2.55
CA GLY A 91 21.88 2.56 -1.27
C GLY A 91 21.05 1.96 -0.13
N ALA A 92 20.49 0.78 -0.29
CA ALA A 92 19.88 0.02 0.81
C ALA A 92 20.96 -0.35 1.85
N ILE A 93 20.73 0.02 3.11
CA ILE A 93 21.64 -0.25 4.23
C ILE A 93 21.01 -1.31 5.13
N PRO A 94 21.68 -2.43 5.42
CA PRO A 94 21.14 -3.46 6.32
C PRO A 94 20.75 -2.89 7.68
N TYR A 95 19.60 -3.30 8.19
CA TYR A 95 19.15 -2.91 9.52
C TYR A 95 19.82 -3.78 10.59
N THR A 96 20.54 -3.16 11.52
CA THR A 96 21.42 -3.87 12.48
C THR A 96 21.02 -3.71 13.95
N ARG A 97 19.82 -3.19 14.23
CA ARG A 97 19.31 -2.95 15.59
C ARG A 97 18.17 -3.89 15.93
N HIS A 98 17.86 -4.01 17.21
CA HIS A 98 16.61 -4.62 17.66
C HIS A 98 15.42 -3.71 17.32
N PHE A 99 14.28 -4.30 17.06
CA PHE A 99 13.04 -3.57 16.83
C PHE A 99 11.85 -4.37 17.34
N ARG A 100 11.03 -3.77 18.23
CA ARG A 100 9.82 -4.38 18.79
C ARG A 100 10.05 -5.74 19.41
N ASP A 101 11.08 -5.84 20.25
CA ASP A 101 11.49 -7.07 20.94
C ASP A 101 11.90 -8.23 20.01
N ILE A 102 12.17 -7.93 18.74
CA ILE A 102 12.71 -8.87 17.77
C ILE A 102 14.21 -8.67 17.67
N ASP A 103 14.95 -9.78 17.76
CA ASP A 103 16.41 -9.77 17.68
C ASP A 103 16.89 -9.30 16.30
N LYS A 104 18.00 -8.55 16.27
CA LYS A 104 18.63 -8.07 15.04
C LYS A 104 18.99 -9.19 14.06
N ARG A 105 19.32 -10.40 14.57
CA ARG A 105 19.65 -11.56 13.74
C ARG A 105 18.43 -12.04 12.98
N THR A 106 17.27 -12.07 13.62
CA THR A 106 16.00 -12.40 12.99
C THR A 106 15.64 -11.37 11.94
N LEU A 107 15.76 -10.08 12.24
CA LEU A 107 15.50 -9.01 11.26
C LEU A 107 16.46 -9.11 10.06
N ALA A 108 17.75 -9.35 10.29
CA ALA A 108 18.74 -9.53 9.24
C ALA A 108 18.49 -10.78 8.40
N ARG A 109 18.07 -11.90 9.02
CA ARG A 109 17.70 -13.15 8.33
C ARG A 109 16.60 -12.92 7.29
N PHE A 110 15.66 -12.02 7.58
CA PHE A 110 14.57 -11.65 6.67
C PHE A 110 14.90 -10.43 5.81
N GLY A 111 16.17 -10.04 5.73
CA GLY A 111 16.64 -9.00 4.82
C GLY A 111 16.19 -7.59 5.19
N ALA A 112 16.00 -7.29 6.49
CA ALA A 112 15.63 -5.95 6.94
C ALA A 112 16.69 -4.91 6.55
N PHE A 113 16.23 -3.79 5.98
CA PHE A 113 17.09 -2.68 5.59
C PHE A 113 16.43 -1.32 5.84
N ILE A 114 17.21 -0.24 5.73
CA ILE A 114 16.75 1.15 5.68
C ILE A 114 17.17 1.78 4.36
N HIS A 115 16.42 2.79 3.93
CA HIS A 115 16.72 3.54 2.71
C HIS A 115 16.14 4.95 2.79
N ASP A 116 17.00 5.96 2.86
CA ASP A 116 16.62 7.33 3.21
C ASP A 116 15.73 8.03 2.17
N LYS A 117 15.88 7.71 0.89
CA LYS A 117 15.10 8.38 -0.17
C LYS A 117 13.74 7.74 -0.44
N GLN A 118 13.69 6.40 -0.53
CA GLN A 118 12.45 5.69 -0.92
C GLN A 118 11.59 5.27 0.26
N PHE A 119 12.23 5.08 1.45
CA PHE A 119 11.60 4.56 2.65
C PHE A 119 12.04 5.33 3.90
N GLU A 120 12.13 6.64 3.79
CA GLU A 120 12.59 7.52 4.86
C GLU A 120 11.96 7.17 6.22
N GLY A 121 12.81 7.00 7.25
CA GLY A 121 12.42 6.70 8.61
C GLY A 121 11.78 5.32 8.83
N ARG A 122 11.91 4.40 7.88
CA ARG A 122 11.30 3.06 7.94
C ARG A 122 12.31 1.93 7.99
N ILE A 123 11.96 0.90 8.73
CA ILE A 123 12.52 -0.44 8.55
C ILE A 123 11.76 -1.13 7.43
N VAL A 124 12.48 -1.70 6.46
CA VAL A 124 11.92 -2.25 5.21
C VAL A 124 12.28 -3.71 5.09
N PHE A 125 11.32 -4.50 4.59
CA PHE A 125 11.50 -5.91 4.29
C PHE A 125 11.22 -6.18 2.82
N PRO A 126 12.08 -6.94 2.13
CA PRO A 126 11.73 -7.52 0.84
C PRO A 126 10.72 -8.64 1.05
N LEU A 127 9.74 -8.74 0.17
CA LEU A 127 8.72 -9.78 0.18
C LEU A 127 8.94 -10.69 -1.04
N PRO A 128 9.73 -11.77 -0.91
CA PRO A 128 9.89 -12.75 -1.97
C PRO A 128 8.66 -13.65 -2.07
N ASP A 129 8.40 -14.15 -3.26
CA ASP A 129 7.48 -15.27 -3.48
C ASP A 129 8.16 -16.64 -3.26
N ILE A 130 7.42 -17.71 -3.47
CA ILE A 130 7.92 -19.10 -3.34
C ILE A 130 9.07 -19.43 -4.31
N THR A 131 9.28 -18.61 -5.36
CA THR A 131 10.42 -18.77 -6.30
C THR A 131 11.63 -17.94 -5.90
N GLY A 132 11.54 -17.21 -4.77
CA GLY A 132 12.59 -16.32 -4.28
C GLY A 132 12.64 -14.95 -4.95
N LYS A 133 11.73 -14.64 -5.88
CA LYS A 133 11.66 -13.34 -6.55
C LYS A 133 10.97 -12.33 -5.64
N ILE A 134 11.61 -11.19 -5.39
CA ILE A 134 11.00 -10.12 -4.61
C ILE A 134 9.83 -9.51 -5.38
N ARG A 135 8.63 -9.54 -4.81
CA ARG A 135 7.40 -9.01 -5.40
C ARG A 135 7.06 -7.61 -4.90
N ALA A 136 7.43 -7.33 -3.67
CA ALA A 136 7.21 -6.03 -3.06
C ALA A 136 8.25 -5.74 -1.97
N PHE A 137 8.30 -4.49 -1.56
CA PHE A 137 8.93 -4.05 -0.32
C PHE A 137 7.86 -3.48 0.59
N ILE A 138 7.92 -3.83 1.88
CA ILE A 138 7.08 -3.23 2.90
C ILE A 138 7.93 -2.48 3.91
N GLY A 139 7.70 -1.19 4.04
CA GLY A 139 8.38 -0.33 5.00
C GLY A 139 7.45 0.08 6.12
N ARG A 140 7.88 -0.03 7.37
CA ARG A 140 7.16 0.48 8.54
C ARG A 140 7.94 1.59 9.20
N TYR A 141 7.28 2.67 9.58
CA TYR A 141 7.91 3.72 10.37
C TYR A 141 8.50 3.15 11.68
N ILE A 142 9.74 3.52 11.96
CA ILE A 142 10.43 3.20 13.22
C ILE A 142 9.76 3.99 14.36
N ASN A 143 9.38 5.23 14.09
CA ASN A 143 8.63 6.06 15.04
C ASN A 143 7.13 5.71 14.97
N SER A 144 6.51 5.44 16.12
CA SER A 144 5.11 4.99 16.23
C SER A 144 4.07 6.01 15.76
N ASN A 145 4.39 7.31 15.79
CA ASN A 145 3.44 8.39 15.55
C ASN A 145 3.40 8.89 14.10
N ALA A 146 4.21 8.32 13.21
CA ALA A 146 4.26 8.77 11.82
C ALA A 146 3.22 8.06 10.93
N HIS A 147 2.65 8.81 9.99
CA HIS A 147 1.68 8.33 9.01
C HIS A 147 2.17 8.55 7.57
N PRO A 148 1.82 7.66 6.63
CA PRO A 148 1.16 6.37 6.82
C PRO A 148 2.09 5.37 7.53
N LYS A 149 1.52 4.59 8.43
CA LYS A 149 2.25 3.61 9.25
C LYS A 149 3.06 2.62 8.40
N TYR A 150 2.49 2.15 7.32
CA TYR A 150 3.13 1.27 6.35
C TYR A 150 3.23 1.91 4.97
N LEU A 151 4.29 1.57 4.25
CA LEU A 151 4.51 1.95 2.86
C LEU A 151 4.88 0.72 2.06
N ILE A 152 4.13 0.44 0.98
CA ILE A 152 4.36 -0.69 0.08
C ILE A 152 4.88 -0.15 -1.25
N ARG A 153 5.87 -0.82 -1.81
CA ARG A 153 6.43 -0.53 -3.13
C ARG A 153 6.61 -1.82 -3.94
N PRO A 154 6.21 -1.87 -5.21
CA PRO A 154 5.44 -0.86 -5.93
C PRO A 154 4.05 -0.63 -5.32
N SER A 155 3.45 0.53 -5.56
CA SER A 155 2.07 0.80 -5.13
C SER A 155 1.11 -0.15 -5.82
N GLY A 156 0.18 -0.75 -5.06
CA GLY A 156 -0.78 -1.72 -5.59
C GLY A 156 -0.19 -3.10 -5.90
N ALA A 157 1.03 -3.41 -5.42
CA ALA A 157 1.58 -4.76 -5.56
C ALA A 157 0.74 -5.78 -4.77
N GLU A 158 0.51 -6.94 -5.38
CA GLU A 158 0.03 -8.11 -4.64
C GLU A 158 1.13 -8.58 -3.68
N LEU A 159 0.77 -8.75 -2.41
CA LEU A 159 1.70 -9.16 -1.39
C LEU A 159 1.72 -10.69 -1.29
N PRO A 160 2.88 -11.34 -1.43
CA PRO A 160 3.00 -12.77 -1.16
C PRO A 160 2.86 -13.03 0.35
N LEU A 161 2.57 -14.27 0.74
CA LEU A 161 2.71 -14.69 2.14
C LEU A 161 4.17 -14.49 2.60
N PHE A 162 4.36 -14.12 3.85
CA PHE A 162 5.69 -13.85 4.40
C PHE A 162 5.93 -14.55 5.75
N PRO A 163 6.99 -15.34 5.89
CA PRO A 163 7.90 -15.78 4.83
C PRO A 163 7.16 -16.57 3.74
N ALA A 164 7.71 -16.60 2.52
CA ALA A 164 7.09 -17.32 1.42
C ALA A 164 7.02 -18.85 1.64
N VAL A 165 7.92 -19.37 2.47
CA VAL A 165 7.98 -20.79 2.83
C VAL A 165 8.21 -20.92 4.32
N VAL A 166 7.47 -21.81 4.97
CA VAL A 166 7.64 -22.23 6.36
C VAL A 166 7.56 -23.76 6.47
N SER A 167 8.09 -24.29 7.56
CA SER A 167 7.95 -25.70 7.87
C SER A 167 6.77 -25.88 8.82
N PRO A 168 5.68 -26.57 8.41
CA PRO A 168 4.57 -26.85 9.31
C PRO A 168 5.04 -27.61 10.56
N ILE A 169 4.47 -27.27 11.71
CA ILE A 169 4.67 -28.01 12.96
C ILE A 169 3.39 -28.84 13.18
N GLU A 170 3.55 -30.15 13.29
CA GLU A 170 2.39 -31.08 13.43
C GLU A 170 1.32 -30.86 12.34
N GLY A 171 1.75 -30.54 11.11
CA GLY A 171 0.85 -30.25 10.00
C GLY A 171 0.16 -28.88 10.05
N SER A 172 0.48 -28.03 11.04
CA SER A 172 -0.17 -26.75 11.26
C SER A 172 0.73 -25.57 10.89
N VAL A 173 0.11 -24.51 10.37
CA VAL A 173 0.73 -23.21 10.09
C VAL A 173 -0.04 -22.12 10.83
N ILE A 174 0.68 -21.19 11.44
CA ILE A 174 0.11 -20.03 12.14
C ILE A 174 0.06 -18.87 11.15
N LEU A 175 -1.16 -18.39 10.84
CA LEU A 175 -1.35 -17.19 10.01
C LEU A 175 -1.64 -15.98 10.89
N VAL A 176 -0.91 -14.88 10.63
CA VAL A 176 -1.12 -13.59 11.27
C VAL A 176 -1.25 -12.49 10.22
N GLU A 177 -1.89 -11.38 10.55
CA GLU A 177 -2.10 -10.28 9.61
C GLU A 177 -0.89 -9.32 9.50
N GLY A 178 -0.13 -9.18 10.58
CA GLY A 178 0.98 -8.24 10.67
C GLY A 178 2.34 -8.90 10.45
N ILE A 179 3.21 -8.27 9.64
CA ILE A 179 4.58 -8.77 9.39
C ILE A 179 5.38 -8.87 10.69
N PHE A 180 5.20 -7.92 11.62
CA PHE A 180 5.94 -7.93 12.89
C PHE A 180 5.43 -8.99 13.86
N ASP A 181 4.17 -9.38 13.76
CA ASP A 181 3.61 -10.49 14.56
C ASP A 181 4.22 -11.80 14.09
N ALA A 182 4.30 -12.02 12.76
CA ALA A 182 5.01 -13.19 12.22
C ALA A 182 6.48 -13.20 12.59
N LEU A 183 7.20 -12.08 12.45
CA LEU A 183 8.61 -11.97 12.79
C LEU A 183 8.87 -12.22 14.28
N ASN A 184 7.96 -11.77 15.15
CA ASN A 184 8.07 -11.99 16.58
C ASN A 184 7.91 -13.48 16.94
N LEU A 185 6.90 -14.14 16.36
CA LEU A 185 6.70 -15.58 16.53
C LEU A 185 7.91 -16.38 16.03
N LEU A 186 8.44 -16.03 14.85
CA LEU A 186 9.64 -16.65 14.30
C LEU A 186 10.89 -16.42 15.15
N ASP A 187 11.02 -15.23 15.74
CA ASP A 187 12.10 -14.90 16.68
C ASP A 187 12.06 -15.73 17.96
N LYS A 188 10.85 -16.08 18.41
CA LYS A 188 10.62 -16.94 19.60
C LYS A 188 10.63 -18.44 19.27
N GLY A 189 11.00 -18.82 18.04
CA GLY A 189 11.19 -20.21 17.63
C GLY A 189 9.98 -20.90 17.00
N LEU A 190 8.86 -20.20 16.81
CA LEU A 190 7.69 -20.73 16.12
C LEU A 190 7.89 -20.65 14.59
N SER A 191 8.63 -21.63 14.05
CA SER A 191 9.08 -21.63 12.64
C SER A 191 7.98 -21.81 11.60
N ASN A 192 6.74 -22.08 12.03
CA ASN A 192 5.54 -22.25 11.19
C ASN A 192 4.65 -21.00 11.11
N ALA A 193 5.15 -19.83 11.53
CA ALA A 193 4.38 -18.58 11.47
C ALA A 193 4.54 -17.86 10.13
N MET A 194 3.44 -17.38 9.56
CA MET A 194 3.38 -16.61 8.33
C MET A 194 2.48 -15.38 8.49
N CYS A 195 2.83 -14.29 7.79
CA CYS A 195 2.00 -13.11 7.63
C CYS A 195 1.22 -13.16 6.31
N CYS A 196 -0.08 -12.91 6.35
CA CYS A 196 -0.96 -12.82 5.18
C CYS A 196 -1.30 -11.39 4.77
N PHE A 197 -0.87 -10.38 5.50
CA PHE A 197 -1.14 -8.95 5.22
C PHE A 197 -2.64 -8.61 5.13
N GLY A 198 -3.46 -9.29 5.93
CA GLY A 198 -4.91 -9.16 5.97
C GLY A 198 -5.64 -10.29 5.25
N THR A 199 -6.86 -10.57 5.71
CA THR A 199 -7.65 -11.72 5.26
C THR A 199 -8.03 -11.67 3.78
N ARG A 200 -8.06 -10.47 3.16
CA ARG A 200 -8.35 -10.31 1.73
C ARG A 200 -7.23 -10.82 0.81
N ASN A 201 -6.04 -11.03 1.34
CA ASN A 201 -4.91 -11.59 0.59
C ASN A 201 -4.89 -13.12 0.57
N ILE A 202 -5.76 -13.76 1.35
CA ILE A 202 -5.89 -15.22 1.38
C ILE A 202 -6.91 -15.59 0.33
N ASP A 203 -6.43 -16.07 -0.80
CA ASP A 203 -7.29 -16.69 -1.81
C ASP A 203 -7.23 -18.20 -1.60
N ILE A 204 -8.29 -18.77 -1.04
CA ILE A 204 -8.42 -20.21 -0.75
C ILE A 204 -8.55 -21.05 -2.03
N TYR A 205 -8.67 -20.42 -3.20
CA TYR A 205 -8.81 -21.09 -4.49
C TYR A 205 -7.55 -20.96 -5.36
N LYS A 206 -6.51 -20.32 -4.87
CA LYS A 206 -5.17 -20.27 -5.46
C LYS A 206 -4.20 -21.08 -4.60
#